data_e03bb9f20764f986a97d7f0ddda3da52
#
_entry.id   e03bb9f20764f986a97d7f0ddda3da52
#
_cell.length_a   1.000
_cell.length_b   1.000
_cell.length_c   1.000
_cell.angle_alpha   90.00
_cell.angle_beta   90.00
_cell.angle_gamma   90.00
#
_symmetry.space_group_name_H-M   'P 1'
#
loop_
_entity.id
_entity.type
_entity.pdbx_description
1 polymer ?
#
loop_
_entity_poly.entity_id
_entity_poly.type
_entity_poly.pdbx_seq_one_letter_code
_entity_poly.pdbx_strand_id
1 'polypeptide(L)'
;KRSQTKVISCDHVAFESFSKIKQLIKLKTYALSDVLCVLTEHDKNYISKKNANIKKIVVMRNISSFAENNYDYMDIFAQKKNCVLAVGRLTYQKNFEALIQIWANLPEHIRSAWELHIAGDGENKDTLRKLISELNVTSSVKLLGNVSNIKTEYLTASVLCMTSRYEGLPMVLIEAKDFAIPVISFDCPTGPAEIITDDGFLITKDDCYAFEEKLRLLLSNGQLREKLGHNAFTNRSMYGAPKILSEWITLINS
;
A
#
# COMPACT_ATOMS: atom_id res chain seq x y z
N LYS A 1 -9.16 -18.02 -41.54
CA LYS A 1 -10.00 -17.24 -40.58
C LYS A 1 -9.05 -16.69 -39.51
N ARG A 2 -8.87 -15.36 -39.42
CA ARG A 2 -8.17 -14.77 -38.27
C ARG A 2 -8.96 -15.14 -37.02
N SER A 3 -8.26 -15.67 -36.00
CA SER A 3 -8.85 -15.91 -34.69
C SER A 3 -9.49 -14.61 -34.17
N GLN A 4 -10.72 -14.68 -33.68
CA GLN A 4 -11.39 -13.56 -33.01
C GLN A 4 -10.94 -13.44 -31.54
N THR A 5 -9.82 -14.06 -31.18
CA THR A 5 -9.31 -14.08 -29.81
C THR A 5 -8.71 -12.72 -29.48
N LYS A 6 -9.25 -12.05 -28.48
CA LYS A 6 -8.74 -10.80 -27.94
C LYS A 6 -7.57 -11.10 -26.99
N VAL A 7 -6.44 -10.45 -27.20
CA VAL A 7 -5.23 -10.59 -26.36
C VAL A 7 -5.17 -9.43 -25.37
N ILE A 8 -5.23 -9.70 -24.08
CA ILE A 8 -5.10 -8.72 -23.01
C ILE A 8 -3.80 -9.01 -22.27
N SER A 9 -2.89 -8.05 -22.24
CA SER A 9 -1.67 -8.09 -21.43
C SER A 9 -1.91 -7.34 -20.12
N CYS A 10 -1.46 -7.90 -18.99
CA CYS A 10 -1.55 -7.24 -17.69
C CYS A 10 -0.15 -7.00 -17.13
N ASP A 11 0.12 -5.78 -16.67
CA ASP A 11 1.34 -5.44 -15.94
C ASP A 11 1.01 -5.10 -14.49
N HIS A 12 1.61 -5.86 -13.56
CA HIS A 12 1.37 -5.74 -12.12
C HIS A 12 2.52 -5.08 -11.36
N VAL A 13 3.49 -4.51 -12.10
CA VAL A 13 4.67 -3.86 -11.51
C VAL A 13 4.82 -2.48 -12.11
N ALA A 14 5.23 -1.50 -11.31
CA ALA A 14 5.51 -0.16 -11.79
C ALA A 14 6.45 -0.20 -13.00
N PHE A 15 6.01 0.33 -14.14
CA PHE A 15 6.76 0.22 -15.39
C PHE A 15 8.12 0.94 -15.31
N GLU A 16 8.20 2.04 -14.57
CA GLU A 16 9.44 2.79 -14.35
C GLU A 16 10.50 2.01 -13.56
N SER A 17 10.11 1.00 -12.77
CA SER A 17 11.04 0.19 -11.99
C SER A 17 11.92 -0.75 -12.85
N PHE A 18 11.54 -0.97 -14.10
CA PHE A 18 12.31 -1.80 -15.01
C PHE A 18 13.51 -1.04 -15.62
N SER A 19 14.61 -1.76 -15.87
CA SER A 19 15.72 -1.20 -16.64
C SER A 19 15.26 -0.77 -18.04
N LYS A 20 15.94 0.23 -18.65
CA LYS A 20 15.59 0.76 -19.98
C LYS A 20 15.45 -0.33 -21.05
N ILE A 21 16.31 -1.34 -21.00
CA ILE A 21 16.26 -2.48 -21.95
C ILE A 21 14.98 -3.28 -21.76
N LYS A 22 14.63 -3.59 -20.51
CA LYS A 22 13.37 -4.30 -20.18
C LYS A 22 12.16 -3.48 -20.59
N GLN A 23 12.17 -2.17 -20.37
CA GLN A 23 11.09 -1.27 -20.81
C GLN A 23 10.90 -1.36 -22.34
N LEU A 24 11.98 -1.30 -23.12
CA LEU A 24 11.91 -1.41 -24.58
C LEU A 24 11.33 -2.76 -25.04
N ILE A 25 11.75 -3.86 -24.42
CA ILE A 25 11.21 -5.18 -24.74
C ILE A 25 9.73 -5.24 -24.41
N LYS A 26 9.32 -4.78 -23.22
CA LYS A 26 7.91 -4.75 -22.79
C LYS A 26 7.06 -3.91 -23.73
N LEU A 27 7.49 -2.71 -24.14
CA LEU A 27 6.75 -1.87 -25.08
C LEU A 27 6.51 -2.57 -26.43
N LYS A 28 7.51 -3.30 -26.93
CA LYS A 28 7.33 -4.09 -28.17
C LYS A 28 6.33 -5.23 -27.98
N THR A 29 6.37 -5.92 -26.85
CA THR A 29 5.43 -7.02 -26.59
C THR A 29 4.01 -6.51 -26.34
N TYR A 30 3.84 -5.38 -25.64
CA TYR A 30 2.52 -4.76 -25.42
C TYR A 30 1.86 -4.31 -26.73
N ALA A 31 2.64 -3.86 -27.71
CA ALA A 31 2.13 -3.50 -29.05
C ALA A 31 1.49 -4.70 -29.79
N LEU A 32 1.78 -5.95 -29.38
CA LEU A 32 1.17 -7.16 -29.93
C LEU A 32 -0.21 -7.49 -29.31
N SER A 33 -0.55 -6.84 -28.19
CA SER A 33 -1.81 -7.04 -27.49
C SER A 33 -2.90 -6.12 -28.04
N ASP A 34 -4.16 -6.52 -27.88
CA ASP A 34 -5.29 -5.64 -28.19
C ASP A 34 -5.53 -4.63 -27.07
N VAL A 35 -5.23 -5.02 -25.82
CA VAL A 35 -5.33 -4.16 -24.64
C VAL A 35 -4.16 -4.41 -23.72
N LEU A 36 -3.60 -3.34 -23.16
CA LEU A 36 -2.70 -3.38 -22.02
C LEU A 36 -3.45 -2.92 -20.77
N CYS A 37 -3.54 -3.77 -19.77
CA CYS A 37 -4.02 -3.42 -18.42
C CYS A 37 -2.83 -3.05 -17.54
N VAL A 38 -2.91 -1.91 -16.87
CA VAL A 38 -1.97 -1.45 -15.85
C VAL A 38 -2.71 -1.16 -14.56
N LEU A 39 -1.99 -1.07 -13.43
CA LEU A 39 -2.64 -0.91 -12.12
C LEU A 39 -2.94 0.54 -11.76
N THR A 40 -2.25 1.52 -12.38
CA THR A 40 -2.27 2.93 -11.99
C THR A 40 -2.45 3.86 -13.20
N GLU A 41 -3.05 5.03 -12.97
CA GLU A 41 -3.10 6.10 -13.99
C GLU A 41 -1.70 6.63 -14.28
N HIS A 42 -0.80 6.62 -13.29
CA HIS A 42 0.60 6.98 -13.48
C HIS A 42 1.25 6.11 -14.56
N ASP A 43 1.19 4.77 -14.43
CA ASP A 43 1.76 3.84 -15.41
C ASP A 43 1.12 4.00 -16.79
N LYS A 44 -0.21 4.15 -16.85
CA LYS A 44 -0.92 4.43 -18.11
C LYS A 44 -0.40 5.69 -18.80
N ASN A 45 -0.27 6.78 -18.06
CA ASN A 45 0.21 8.05 -18.59
C ASN A 45 1.69 7.96 -19.01
N TYR A 46 2.52 7.30 -18.19
CA TYR A 46 3.93 7.11 -18.48
C TYR A 46 4.15 6.28 -19.75
N ILE A 47 3.48 5.14 -19.89
CA ILE A 47 3.59 4.26 -21.06
C ILE A 47 3.02 4.95 -22.31
N SER A 48 1.90 5.65 -22.21
CA SER A 48 1.30 6.38 -23.31
C SER A 48 2.27 7.41 -23.93
N LYS A 49 3.08 8.08 -23.09
CA LYS A 49 4.09 9.05 -23.54
C LYS A 49 5.28 8.42 -24.29
N LYS A 50 5.46 7.10 -24.22
CA LYS A 50 6.58 6.40 -24.88
C LYS A 50 6.34 6.13 -26.37
N ASN A 51 5.24 6.62 -26.95
CA ASN A 51 4.89 6.44 -28.39
C ASN A 51 4.99 4.97 -28.88
N ALA A 52 4.75 4.01 -28.00
CA ALA A 52 4.62 2.62 -28.40
C ALA A 52 3.27 2.47 -29.12
N ASN A 53 3.23 1.74 -30.23
CA ASN A 53 2.02 1.44 -30.99
C ASN A 53 1.07 0.49 -30.22
N ILE A 54 0.77 0.85 -28.97
CA ILE A 54 -0.16 0.10 -28.10
C ILE A 54 -1.58 0.55 -28.42
N LYS A 55 -2.43 -0.37 -28.81
CA LYS A 55 -3.79 -0.06 -29.31
C LYS A 55 -4.69 0.59 -28.26
N LYS A 56 -4.65 0.06 -27.04
CA LYS A 56 -5.48 0.52 -25.91
C LYS A 56 -4.77 0.26 -24.58
N ILE A 57 -4.74 1.26 -23.70
CA ILE A 57 -4.22 1.11 -22.34
C ILE A 57 -5.36 1.43 -21.38
N VAL A 58 -5.64 0.55 -20.43
CA VAL A 58 -6.68 0.73 -19.41
C VAL A 58 -6.08 0.53 -18.02
N VAL A 59 -6.61 1.26 -17.04
CA VAL A 59 -6.29 1.01 -15.64
C VAL A 59 -7.26 -0.02 -15.12
N MET A 60 -6.71 -1.11 -14.57
CA MET A 60 -7.47 -2.19 -13.97
C MET A 60 -6.85 -2.51 -12.61
N ARG A 61 -7.50 -2.04 -11.56
CA ARG A 61 -7.01 -2.19 -10.19
C ARG A 61 -7.20 -3.63 -9.68
N ASN A 62 -6.38 -4.00 -8.70
CA ASN A 62 -6.56 -5.28 -8.02
C ASN A 62 -7.73 -5.20 -7.03
N ILE A 63 -8.41 -6.34 -6.85
CA ILE A 63 -9.40 -6.54 -5.79
C ILE A 63 -8.65 -6.62 -4.46
N SER A 64 -9.18 -6.03 -3.41
CA SER A 64 -8.63 -6.20 -2.07
C SER A 64 -8.65 -7.68 -1.65
N SER A 65 -7.58 -8.11 -0.98
CA SER A 65 -7.48 -9.47 -0.41
C SER A 65 -8.58 -9.76 0.62
N PHE A 66 -9.22 -8.72 1.13
CA PHE A 66 -10.26 -8.79 2.17
C PHE A 66 -11.62 -8.26 1.71
N ALA A 67 -11.83 -8.08 0.40
CA ALA A 67 -13.05 -7.51 -0.18
C ALA A 67 -14.34 -8.27 0.18
N GLU A 68 -14.24 -9.53 0.58
CA GLU A 68 -15.38 -10.37 0.99
C GLU A 68 -15.70 -10.30 2.50
N ASN A 69 -14.93 -9.51 3.26
CA ASN A 69 -15.21 -9.34 4.69
C ASN A 69 -16.49 -8.53 4.92
N ASN A 70 -17.48 -9.18 5.53
CA ASN A 70 -18.76 -8.58 5.89
C ASN A 70 -18.74 -7.97 7.32
N TYR A 71 -17.65 -7.34 7.71
CA TYR A 71 -17.62 -6.65 9.01
C TYR A 71 -18.41 -5.36 8.96
N ASP A 72 -19.13 -5.09 10.02
CA ASP A 72 -19.65 -3.77 10.30
C ASP A 72 -18.52 -2.83 10.78
N TYR A 73 -18.64 -1.55 10.47
CA TYR A 73 -17.67 -0.54 10.90
C TYR A 73 -17.47 -0.53 12.42
N MET A 74 -18.57 -0.60 13.17
CA MET A 74 -18.52 -0.53 14.65
C MET A 74 -17.82 -1.75 15.25
N ASP A 75 -18.02 -2.94 14.65
CA ASP A 75 -17.34 -4.17 15.09
C ASP A 75 -15.83 -4.11 14.88
N ILE A 76 -15.39 -3.50 13.77
CA ILE A 76 -13.98 -3.27 13.51
C ILE A 76 -13.43 -2.24 14.49
N PHE A 77 -14.13 -1.11 14.65
CA PHE A 77 -13.67 0.00 15.47
C PHE A 77 -13.49 -0.39 16.93
N ALA A 78 -14.38 -1.23 17.47
CA ALA A 78 -14.31 -1.73 18.83
C ALA A 78 -13.07 -2.61 19.12
N GLN A 79 -12.42 -3.16 18.09
CA GLN A 79 -11.23 -4.02 18.22
C GLN A 79 -9.91 -3.23 18.18
N LYS A 80 -9.94 -1.93 17.88
CA LYS A 80 -8.73 -1.12 17.71
C LYS A 80 -7.93 -1.00 19.01
N LYS A 81 -6.61 -1.18 18.88
CA LYS A 81 -5.63 -1.04 19.97
C LYS A 81 -4.65 0.07 19.62
N ASN A 82 -3.87 0.49 20.58
CA ASN A 82 -2.75 1.41 20.37
C ASN A 82 -1.60 0.70 19.62
N CYS A 83 -1.87 0.31 18.40
CA CYS A 83 -0.96 -0.42 17.52
C CYS A 83 -0.83 0.29 16.18
N VAL A 84 0.39 0.54 15.77
CA VAL A 84 0.78 0.97 14.42
C VAL A 84 1.25 -0.27 13.68
N LEU A 85 0.68 -0.53 12.51
CA LEU A 85 1.01 -1.68 11.68
C LEU A 85 1.82 -1.25 10.45
N ALA A 86 2.83 -2.01 10.10
CA ALA A 86 3.51 -1.95 8.82
C ALA A 86 3.65 -3.37 8.27
N VAL A 87 3.32 -3.58 7.00
CA VAL A 87 3.28 -4.91 6.38
C VAL A 87 4.10 -4.94 5.11
N GLY A 88 4.99 -5.93 4.99
CA GLY A 88 5.75 -6.13 3.77
C GLY A 88 7.03 -6.93 3.97
N ARG A 89 7.68 -7.30 2.87
CA ARG A 89 8.98 -7.98 2.93
C ARG A 89 10.05 -7.08 3.55
N LEU A 90 10.86 -7.61 4.43
CA LEU A 90 11.96 -6.87 5.08
C LEU A 90 13.13 -6.69 4.09
N THR A 91 12.95 -5.76 3.14
CA THR A 91 13.85 -5.50 2.02
C THR A 91 14.15 -4.01 1.89
N TYR A 92 15.16 -3.66 1.12
CA TYR A 92 15.50 -2.28 0.77
C TYR A 92 14.28 -1.49 0.24
N GLN A 93 13.40 -2.15 -0.53
CA GLN A 93 12.21 -1.52 -1.12
C GLN A 93 11.28 -0.95 -0.04
N LYS A 94 11.01 -1.70 1.01
CA LYS A 94 10.03 -1.34 2.06
C LYS A 94 10.54 -0.31 3.06
N ASN A 95 11.87 -0.13 3.16
CA ASN A 95 12.50 0.93 3.94
C ASN A 95 12.05 1.03 5.39
N PHE A 96 11.92 -0.13 6.06
CA PHE A 96 11.52 -0.16 7.47
C PHE A 96 12.56 0.46 8.41
N GLU A 97 13.80 0.63 7.94
CA GLU A 97 14.84 1.38 8.65
C GLU A 97 14.37 2.82 8.93
N ALA A 98 13.82 3.49 7.91
CA ALA A 98 13.28 4.85 8.07
C ALA A 98 12.11 4.87 9.06
N LEU A 99 11.19 3.87 9.00
CA LEU A 99 10.07 3.79 9.93
C LEU A 99 10.51 3.62 11.37
N ILE A 100 11.51 2.76 11.62
CA ILE A 100 12.05 2.54 12.97
C ILE A 100 12.74 3.80 13.49
N GLN A 101 13.47 4.54 12.65
CA GLN A 101 14.09 5.82 13.02
C GLN A 101 13.04 6.88 13.34
N ILE A 102 11.99 7.03 12.51
CA ILE A 102 10.86 7.91 12.76
C ILE A 102 10.18 7.55 14.09
N TRP A 103 9.97 6.26 14.35
CA TRP A 103 9.38 5.78 15.59
C TRP A 103 10.25 6.13 16.80
N ALA A 104 11.55 5.96 16.70
CA ALA A 104 12.50 6.25 17.78
C ALA A 104 12.54 7.74 18.16
N ASN A 105 12.29 8.64 17.19
CA ASN A 105 12.24 10.09 17.41
C ASN A 105 10.94 10.55 18.09
N LEU A 106 9.88 9.76 18.09
CA LEU A 106 8.65 10.11 18.78
C LEU A 106 8.90 10.32 20.30
N PRO A 107 8.21 11.28 20.95
CA PRO A 107 8.31 11.47 22.39
C PRO A 107 8.02 10.17 23.17
N GLU A 108 8.79 9.92 24.22
CA GLU A 108 8.70 8.67 25.01
C GLU A 108 7.30 8.43 25.56
N HIS A 109 6.59 9.47 26.02
CA HIS A 109 5.22 9.34 26.54
C HIS A 109 4.22 8.86 25.46
N ILE A 110 4.51 9.05 24.17
CA ILE A 110 3.73 8.51 23.07
C ILE A 110 4.14 7.06 22.81
N ARG A 111 5.46 6.80 22.68
CA ARG A 111 5.99 5.45 22.41
C ARG A 111 5.63 4.44 23.49
N SER A 112 5.60 4.86 24.76
CA SER A 112 5.25 3.96 25.88
C SER A 112 3.78 3.55 25.88
N ALA A 113 2.90 4.32 25.22
CA ALA A 113 1.48 4.02 25.11
C ALA A 113 1.12 3.25 23.82
N TRP A 114 2.06 3.08 22.89
CA TRP A 114 1.83 2.49 21.57
C TRP A 114 2.84 1.40 21.23
N GLU A 115 2.47 0.50 20.35
CA GLU A 115 3.37 -0.50 19.76
C GLU A 115 3.46 -0.31 18.24
N LEU A 116 4.65 -0.49 17.68
CA LEU A 116 4.88 -0.62 16.24
C LEU A 116 5.07 -2.09 15.90
N HIS A 117 4.14 -2.65 15.14
CA HIS A 117 4.19 -4.02 14.63
C HIS A 117 4.65 -4.00 13.17
N ILE A 118 5.73 -4.70 12.85
CA ILE A 118 6.23 -4.89 11.49
C ILE A 118 6.04 -6.35 11.12
N ALA A 119 5.08 -6.62 10.24
CA ALA A 119 4.71 -7.96 9.78
C ALA A 119 5.38 -8.27 8.43
N GLY A 120 6.15 -9.33 8.39
CA GLY A 120 6.87 -9.82 7.21
C GLY A 120 8.24 -10.36 7.53
N ASP A 121 8.91 -10.93 6.54
CA ASP A 121 10.27 -11.47 6.63
C ASP A 121 11.10 -11.03 5.42
N GLY A 122 12.42 -11.14 5.49
CA GLY A 122 13.33 -10.78 4.40
C GLY A 122 14.76 -10.58 4.84
N GLU A 123 15.63 -10.27 3.88
CA GLU A 123 17.09 -10.17 4.06
C GLU A 123 17.53 -9.11 5.08
N ASN A 124 16.72 -8.08 5.34
CA ASN A 124 17.07 -7.00 6.28
C ASN A 124 16.69 -7.31 7.74
N LYS A 125 16.17 -8.50 8.05
CA LYS A 125 15.65 -8.83 9.38
C LYS A 125 16.66 -8.59 10.52
N ASP A 126 17.89 -9.06 10.34
CA ASP A 126 18.91 -8.92 11.38
C ASP A 126 19.42 -7.47 11.48
N THR A 127 19.51 -6.76 10.35
CA THR A 127 19.81 -5.33 10.32
C THR A 127 18.76 -4.53 11.09
N LEU A 128 17.46 -4.82 10.90
CA LEU A 128 16.38 -4.16 11.61
C LEU A 128 16.38 -4.49 13.11
N ARG A 129 16.66 -5.74 13.49
CA ARG A 129 16.83 -6.11 14.92
C ARG A 129 17.94 -5.33 15.61
N LYS A 130 19.08 -5.20 14.93
CA LYS A 130 20.20 -4.44 15.43
C LYS A 130 19.83 -2.96 15.60
N LEU A 131 19.20 -2.36 14.59
CA LEU A 131 18.74 -0.97 14.63
C LEU A 131 17.75 -0.72 15.79
N ILE A 132 16.77 -1.61 16.00
CA ILE A 132 15.81 -1.52 17.11
C ILE A 132 16.53 -1.51 18.48
N SER A 133 17.56 -2.35 18.64
CA SER A 133 18.37 -2.40 19.86
C SER A 133 19.22 -1.13 20.04
N GLU A 134 19.89 -0.67 19.00
CA GLU A 134 20.74 0.53 19.01
C GLU A 134 19.94 1.80 19.34
N LEU A 135 18.69 1.89 18.84
CA LEU A 135 17.80 3.00 19.13
C LEU A 135 17.02 2.87 20.45
N ASN A 136 17.25 1.79 21.23
CA ASN A 136 16.58 1.52 22.50
C ASN A 136 15.04 1.51 22.42
N VAL A 137 14.47 0.97 21.33
CA VAL A 137 13.01 0.88 21.12
C VAL A 137 12.47 -0.55 21.16
N THR A 138 13.24 -1.49 21.69
CA THR A 138 12.88 -2.92 21.76
C THR A 138 11.56 -3.17 22.52
N SER A 139 11.22 -2.32 23.49
CA SER A 139 9.97 -2.44 24.27
C SER A 139 8.72 -2.10 23.46
N SER A 140 8.83 -1.28 22.39
CA SER A 140 7.70 -0.76 21.64
C SER A 140 7.70 -1.15 20.16
N VAL A 141 8.76 -1.79 19.63
CA VAL A 141 8.82 -2.24 18.24
C VAL A 141 8.91 -3.76 18.19
N LYS A 142 8.00 -4.38 17.44
CA LYS A 142 7.92 -5.83 17.28
C LYS A 142 8.07 -6.25 15.82
N LEU A 143 9.10 -7.05 15.51
CA LEU A 143 9.23 -7.74 14.22
C LEU A 143 8.46 -9.07 14.31
N LEU A 144 7.28 -9.14 13.71
CA LEU A 144 6.38 -10.30 13.84
C LEU A 144 6.80 -11.49 12.95
N GLY A 145 7.70 -11.28 11.98
CA GLY A 145 8.02 -12.30 10.98
C GLY A 145 6.83 -12.57 10.04
N ASN A 146 6.81 -13.75 9.43
CA ASN A 146 5.70 -14.19 8.61
C ASN A 146 4.48 -14.51 9.49
N VAL A 147 3.44 -13.67 9.39
CA VAL A 147 2.19 -13.83 10.13
C VAL A 147 1.24 -14.68 9.30
N SER A 148 0.83 -15.85 9.84
CA SER A 148 -0.10 -16.75 9.16
C SER A 148 -1.52 -16.18 9.02
N ASN A 149 -1.96 -15.38 9.99
CA ASN A 149 -3.25 -14.70 9.98
C ASN A 149 -3.06 -13.19 10.12
N ILE A 150 -2.63 -12.55 9.05
CA ILE A 150 -2.41 -11.09 9.00
C ILE A 150 -3.69 -10.29 9.26
N LYS A 151 -4.86 -10.89 9.04
CA LYS A 151 -6.16 -10.28 9.29
C LYS A 151 -6.30 -9.82 10.76
N THR A 152 -5.78 -10.57 11.72
CA THR A 152 -5.81 -10.20 13.13
C THR A 152 -5.02 -8.91 13.39
N GLU A 153 -3.87 -8.74 12.75
CA GLU A 153 -3.07 -7.52 12.85
C GLU A 153 -3.83 -6.32 12.27
N TYR A 154 -4.45 -6.46 11.10
CA TYR A 154 -5.30 -5.41 10.53
C TYR A 154 -6.49 -5.07 11.43
N LEU A 155 -7.17 -6.05 12.02
CA LEU A 155 -8.32 -5.80 12.90
C LEU A 155 -7.93 -4.94 14.12
N THR A 156 -6.77 -5.20 14.70
CA THR A 156 -6.34 -4.53 15.93
C THR A 156 -5.55 -3.24 15.71
N ALA A 157 -4.97 -3.04 14.54
CA ALA A 157 -4.18 -1.84 14.23
C ALA A 157 -5.06 -0.58 14.15
N SER A 158 -4.58 0.52 14.70
CA SER A 158 -5.22 1.85 14.66
C SER A 158 -4.64 2.79 13.62
N VAL A 159 -3.42 2.53 13.13
CA VAL A 159 -2.73 3.28 12.06
C VAL A 159 -1.92 2.31 11.22
N LEU A 160 -1.89 2.49 9.91
CA LEU A 160 -0.97 1.77 9.03
C LEU A 160 0.09 2.73 8.47
N CYS A 161 1.35 2.34 8.58
CA CYS A 161 2.49 3.07 8.04
C CYS A 161 3.10 2.38 6.83
N MET A 162 3.43 3.15 5.78
CA MET A 162 4.18 2.67 4.62
C MET A 162 5.31 3.63 4.28
N THR A 163 6.56 3.16 4.35
CA THR A 163 7.76 3.95 4.09
C THR A 163 8.52 3.52 2.83
N SER A 164 7.83 2.83 1.93
CA SER A 164 8.43 2.23 0.72
C SER A 164 9.12 3.26 -0.17
N ARG A 165 10.25 2.86 -0.75
CA ARG A 165 10.99 3.67 -1.74
C ARG A 165 10.34 3.67 -3.12
N TYR A 166 9.65 2.60 -3.46
CA TYR A 166 8.89 2.44 -4.70
C TYR A 166 7.86 1.31 -4.55
N GLU A 167 6.73 1.44 -5.25
CA GLU A 167 5.64 0.46 -5.30
C GLU A 167 5.10 0.34 -6.72
N GLY A 168 4.25 -0.66 -6.96
CA GLY A 168 3.33 -0.70 -8.09
C GLY A 168 1.97 -0.18 -7.64
N LEU A 169 1.10 -1.09 -7.23
CA LEU A 169 -0.12 -0.76 -6.48
C LEU A 169 0.02 -1.37 -5.07
N PRO A 170 0.26 -0.56 -4.03
CA PRO A 170 0.52 -1.08 -2.69
C PRO A 170 -0.76 -1.66 -2.06
N MET A 171 -0.92 -2.97 -2.12
CA MET A 171 -2.09 -3.68 -1.62
C MET A 171 -2.36 -3.41 -0.14
N VAL A 172 -1.32 -3.22 0.67
CA VAL A 172 -1.45 -2.93 2.10
C VAL A 172 -2.25 -1.66 2.40
N LEU A 173 -2.18 -0.64 1.53
CA LEU A 173 -3.00 0.58 1.66
C LEU A 173 -4.46 0.32 1.29
N ILE A 174 -4.70 -0.55 0.33
CA ILE A 174 -6.05 -0.98 -0.07
C ILE A 174 -6.65 -1.86 1.03
N GLU A 175 -5.89 -2.82 1.53
CA GLU A 175 -6.27 -3.72 2.61
C GLU A 175 -6.62 -2.96 3.91
N ALA A 176 -5.86 -1.90 4.23
CA ALA A 176 -6.15 -1.06 5.39
C ALA A 176 -7.57 -0.47 5.37
N LYS A 177 -8.12 -0.18 4.19
CA LYS A 177 -9.47 0.37 4.04
C LYS A 177 -10.54 -0.62 4.50
N ASP A 178 -10.37 -1.93 4.25
CA ASP A 178 -11.32 -2.96 4.68
C ASP A 178 -11.41 -3.08 6.20
N PHE A 179 -10.40 -2.59 6.90
CA PHE A 179 -10.32 -2.61 8.36
C PHE A 179 -10.41 -1.22 8.99
N ALA A 180 -10.93 -0.23 8.28
CA ALA A 180 -11.12 1.13 8.81
C ALA A 180 -9.83 1.72 9.43
N ILE A 181 -8.66 1.50 8.81
CA ILE A 181 -7.38 1.96 9.32
C ILE A 181 -6.95 3.21 8.55
N PRO A 182 -6.77 4.37 9.22
CA PRO A 182 -6.12 5.51 8.63
C PRO A 182 -4.67 5.20 8.26
N VAL A 183 -4.23 5.70 7.11
CA VAL A 183 -2.90 5.39 6.59
C VAL A 183 -1.99 6.62 6.59
N ILE A 184 -0.70 6.40 6.76
CA ILE A 184 0.34 7.40 6.49
C ILE A 184 1.41 6.76 5.62
N SER A 185 1.74 7.38 4.50
CA SER A 185 2.65 6.83 3.52
C SER A 185 3.58 7.88 2.94
N PHE A 186 4.82 7.49 2.64
CA PHE A 186 5.61 8.26 1.68
C PHE A 186 4.95 8.22 0.29
N ASP A 187 5.01 9.35 -0.41
CA ASP A 187 4.63 9.46 -1.82
C ASP A 187 5.75 8.90 -2.69
N CYS A 188 5.76 7.59 -2.87
CA CYS A 188 6.68 6.94 -3.78
C CYS A 188 6.09 6.87 -5.20
N PRO A 189 6.92 6.67 -6.24
CA PRO A 189 6.58 6.96 -7.65
C PRO A 189 5.28 6.40 -8.20
N THR A 190 4.69 5.35 -7.62
CA THR A 190 3.41 4.79 -8.10
C THR A 190 2.55 4.31 -6.95
N GLY A 191 1.25 4.49 -7.06
CA GLY A 191 0.22 3.89 -6.23
C GLY A 191 -0.26 4.69 -5.03
N PRO A 192 0.57 5.15 -4.07
CA PRO A 192 0.07 5.79 -2.85
C PRO A 192 -0.83 7.00 -3.11
N ALA A 193 -0.42 7.92 -4.00
CA ALA A 193 -1.20 9.11 -4.36
C ALA A 193 -2.55 8.78 -5.04
N GLU A 194 -2.71 7.60 -5.63
CA GLU A 194 -3.96 7.16 -6.25
C GLU A 194 -4.89 6.42 -5.27
N ILE A 195 -4.35 5.98 -4.12
CA ILE A 195 -5.09 5.21 -3.13
C ILE A 195 -5.52 6.08 -1.96
N ILE A 196 -4.59 6.91 -1.46
CA ILE A 196 -4.83 7.79 -0.32
C ILE A 196 -5.57 9.04 -0.81
N THR A 197 -6.74 9.29 -0.27
CA THR A 197 -7.57 10.46 -0.60
C THR A 197 -7.82 11.30 0.67
N ASP A 198 -8.93 11.08 1.33
CA ASP A 198 -9.34 11.75 2.57
C ASP A 198 -9.26 10.82 3.81
N ASP A 199 -8.54 9.74 3.69
CA ASP A 199 -8.45 8.63 4.65
C ASP A 199 -7.04 8.43 5.23
N GLY A 200 -6.14 9.39 5.02
CA GLY A 200 -4.77 9.32 5.49
C GLY A 200 -3.90 10.50 5.13
N PHE A 201 -2.61 10.33 5.29
CA PHE A 201 -1.61 11.32 4.95
C PHE A 201 -0.62 10.79 3.91
N LEU A 202 -0.46 11.56 2.84
CA LEU A 202 0.58 11.34 1.85
C LEU A 202 1.73 12.32 2.12
N ILE A 203 2.91 11.81 2.37
CA ILE A 203 4.09 12.59 2.78
C ILE A 203 5.11 12.56 1.65
N THR A 204 5.70 13.69 1.36
CA THR A 204 6.80 13.78 0.38
C THR A 204 7.83 12.68 0.68
N LYS A 205 8.25 11.99 -0.37
CA LYS A 205 9.20 10.88 -0.24
C LYS A 205 10.45 11.30 0.52
N ASP A 206 10.87 10.47 1.47
CA ASP A 206 12.04 10.64 2.32
C ASP A 206 11.96 11.83 3.31
N ASP A 207 10.84 12.56 3.40
CA ASP A 207 10.61 13.58 4.42
C ASP A 207 10.20 12.91 5.75
N CYS A 208 11.20 12.41 6.47
CA CYS A 208 11.00 11.73 7.74
C CYS A 208 10.44 12.67 8.82
N TYR A 209 10.76 13.97 8.76
CA TYR A 209 10.25 14.94 9.73
C TYR A 209 8.73 15.14 9.57
N ALA A 210 8.27 15.41 8.35
CA ALA A 210 6.84 15.55 8.09
C ALA A 210 6.08 14.24 8.39
N PHE A 211 6.69 13.07 8.14
CA PHE A 211 6.11 11.79 8.49
C PHE A 211 5.95 11.64 10.01
N GLU A 212 6.99 11.95 10.79
CA GLU A 212 6.96 11.95 12.26
C GLU A 212 5.86 12.85 12.81
N GLU A 213 5.76 14.09 12.34
CA GLU A 213 4.75 15.07 12.75
C GLU A 213 3.33 14.52 12.51
N LYS A 214 3.06 13.95 11.34
CA LYS A 214 1.74 13.40 11.03
C LYS A 214 1.46 12.10 11.78
N LEU A 215 2.47 11.26 11.98
CA LEU A 215 2.33 10.08 12.81
C LEU A 215 2.01 10.47 14.26
N ARG A 216 2.74 11.41 14.84
CA ARG A 216 2.49 11.95 16.17
C ARG A 216 1.06 12.49 16.30
N LEU A 217 0.59 13.24 15.31
CA LEU A 217 -0.78 13.74 15.26
C LEU A 217 -1.81 12.59 15.29
N LEU A 218 -1.61 11.55 14.48
CA LEU A 218 -2.48 10.38 14.46
C LEU A 218 -2.48 9.64 15.81
N LEU A 219 -1.31 9.46 16.44
CA LEU A 219 -1.22 8.74 17.71
C LEU A 219 -1.88 9.51 18.87
N SER A 220 -1.84 10.85 18.83
CA SER A 220 -2.36 11.71 19.89
C SER A 220 -3.84 12.10 19.72
N ASN A 221 -4.45 11.87 18.55
CA ASN A 221 -5.80 12.35 18.25
C ASN A 221 -6.75 11.21 17.83
N GLY A 222 -7.50 10.67 18.80
CA GLY A 222 -8.44 9.58 18.57
C GLY A 222 -9.59 9.96 17.61
N GLN A 223 -10.13 11.18 17.71
CA GLN A 223 -11.21 11.63 16.82
C GLN A 223 -10.76 11.73 15.37
N LEU A 224 -9.51 12.16 15.14
CA LEU A 224 -8.95 12.19 13.82
C LEU A 224 -8.78 10.77 13.24
N ARG A 225 -8.28 9.82 14.05
CA ARG A 225 -8.18 8.41 13.61
C ARG A 225 -9.55 7.82 13.27
N GLU A 226 -10.56 8.10 14.08
CA GLU A 226 -11.94 7.65 13.84
C GLU A 226 -12.48 8.22 12.52
N LYS A 227 -12.33 9.52 12.30
CA LYS A 227 -12.77 10.20 11.07
C LYS A 227 -12.08 9.59 9.83
N LEU A 228 -10.75 9.50 9.85
CA LEU A 228 -9.99 8.99 8.70
C LEU A 228 -10.25 7.49 8.49
N GLY A 229 -10.41 6.72 9.57
CA GLY A 229 -10.77 5.30 9.50
C GLY A 229 -12.17 5.09 8.90
N HIS A 230 -13.14 5.93 9.25
CA HIS A 230 -14.47 5.89 8.63
C HIS A 230 -14.42 6.20 7.13
N ASN A 231 -13.63 7.20 6.74
CA ASN A 231 -13.40 7.51 5.33
C ASN A 231 -12.76 6.33 4.59
N ALA A 232 -11.72 5.72 5.18
CA ALA A 232 -11.08 4.53 4.63
C ALA A 232 -12.10 3.40 4.39
N PHE A 233 -12.92 3.11 5.38
CA PHE A 233 -13.96 2.08 5.30
C PHE A 233 -15.02 2.36 4.23
N THR A 234 -15.40 3.62 4.06
CA THR A 234 -16.32 4.05 3.00
C THR A 234 -15.69 3.85 1.61
N ASN A 235 -14.42 4.23 1.47
CA ASN A 235 -13.68 4.18 0.21
C ASN A 235 -13.30 2.75 -0.23
N ARG A 236 -13.41 1.73 0.66
CA ARG A 236 -13.06 0.34 0.32
C ARG A 236 -13.83 -0.22 -0.86
N SER A 237 -15.07 0.25 -1.08
CA SER A 237 -15.92 -0.19 -2.19
C SER A 237 -15.29 0.01 -3.57
N MET A 238 -14.35 0.95 -3.70
CA MET A 238 -13.59 1.19 -4.93
C MET A 238 -12.69 0.02 -5.33
N TYR A 239 -12.32 -0.84 -4.38
CA TYR A 239 -11.46 -2.02 -4.56
C TYR A 239 -12.21 -3.33 -4.28
N GLY A 240 -13.54 -3.25 -4.17
CA GLY A 240 -14.41 -4.40 -3.97
C GLY A 240 -14.59 -5.23 -5.24
N ALA A 241 -14.82 -6.54 -5.05
CA ALA A 241 -15.02 -7.48 -6.17
C ALA A 241 -16.14 -7.04 -7.14
N PRO A 242 -17.32 -6.57 -6.69
CA PRO A 242 -18.39 -6.20 -7.63
C PRO A 242 -17.96 -5.13 -8.63
N LYS A 243 -17.25 -4.10 -8.18
CA LYS A 243 -16.78 -3.02 -9.06
C LYS A 243 -15.73 -3.51 -10.03
N ILE A 244 -14.67 -4.13 -9.54
CA ILE A 244 -13.54 -4.56 -10.37
C ILE A 244 -13.97 -5.64 -11.38
N LEU A 245 -14.84 -6.59 -10.98
CA LEU A 245 -15.38 -7.59 -11.89
C LEU A 245 -16.26 -6.97 -12.98
N SER A 246 -17.08 -5.97 -12.65
CA SER A 246 -17.88 -5.22 -13.63
C SER A 246 -16.98 -4.54 -14.68
N GLU A 247 -15.87 -3.92 -14.25
CA GLU A 247 -14.88 -3.31 -15.14
C GLU A 247 -14.24 -4.35 -16.07
N TRP A 248 -13.88 -5.53 -15.55
CA TRP A 248 -13.35 -6.66 -16.34
C TRP A 248 -14.36 -7.18 -17.36
N ILE A 249 -15.61 -7.39 -16.95
CA ILE A 249 -16.69 -7.86 -17.86
C ILE A 249 -16.87 -6.86 -18.99
N THR A 250 -16.90 -5.56 -18.70
CA THR A 250 -17.01 -4.50 -19.71
C THR A 250 -15.83 -4.53 -20.68
N LEU A 251 -14.60 -4.72 -20.16
CA LEU A 251 -13.40 -4.79 -20.99
C LEU A 251 -13.39 -6.02 -21.90
N ILE A 252 -13.81 -7.17 -21.39
CA ILE A 252 -13.81 -8.42 -22.18
C ILE A 252 -14.84 -8.34 -23.32
N ASN A 253 -16.00 -7.73 -23.07
CA ASN A 253 -17.10 -7.64 -24.02
C ASN A 253 -16.96 -6.45 -25.02
N SER A 254 -16.01 -5.55 -24.81
CA SER A 254 -15.74 -4.42 -25.73
C SER A 254 -14.72 -4.80 -26.80
#